data_0c9dc4be1d60d66f42fa26eae3fe5378
#
_entry.id   0c9dc4be1d60d66f42fa26eae3fe5378
#
_cell.length_a   1.000
_cell.length_b   1.000
_cell.length_c   1.000
_cell.angle_alpha   90.00
_cell.angle_beta   90.00
_cell.angle_gamma   90.00
#
_symmetry.space_group_name_H-M   'P 1'
#
loop_
_entity.id
_entity.type
_entity.pdbx_description
1 polymer ?
#
loop_
_entity_poly.entity_id
_entity_poly.type
_entity_poly.pdbx_seq_one_letter_code
_entity_poly.pdbx_strand_id
1 'polypeptide(L)'
;MSDYDVIIAGAGHNGLICAAMLVKNGLKVLVLERNEWVGGGVLTRELTLPGFKHDPFGSSHVWIHLNPDFQKLRPELEKHGLKYIYSDDHITGHPNKYEGPGIIVYKDVDKTCDTIAEYSKKDAIRYKEIYNEFGEIQDGVIKGMFAPPSPPSYLYQGLENNPEGLQRLRDYQLSSRQFTLNNFENDHVRAFILGWAMAPQTLPDQLGTAQGFYVMIPSIHYFGQSIPEGGSGMLSESMKSYIEAQGSKVMTGATVRKFITENGECKGVRLENGDDLFARHAVVSSLDPYQTFLTGF
;
A
#
# COMPACT_ATOMS: atom_id res chain seq x y z
N MET A 1 34.25 -2.67 -16.09
CA MET A 1 33.44 -1.44 -15.86
C MET A 1 32.00 -1.89 -15.65
N SER A 2 31.28 -1.29 -14.76
CA SER A 2 29.86 -1.64 -14.52
C SER A 2 29.01 -1.25 -15.72
N ASP A 3 28.09 -2.14 -16.13
CA ASP A 3 27.15 -1.88 -17.23
C ASP A 3 25.91 -1.12 -16.77
N TYR A 4 25.70 -0.98 -15.44
CA TYR A 4 24.51 -0.38 -14.84
C TYR A 4 24.87 0.78 -13.91
N ASP A 5 24.03 1.80 -13.92
CA ASP A 5 24.15 2.96 -13.04
C ASP A 5 23.72 2.61 -11.61
N VAL A 6 22.62 1.87 -11.50
CA VAL A 6 22.04 1.44 -10.23
C VAL A 6 21.72 -0.05 -10.26
N ILE A 7 21.99 -0.75 -9.16
CA ILE A 7 21.54 -2.12 -8.91
C ILE A 7 20.48 -2.08 -7.81
N ILE A 8 19.36 -2.77 -8.02
CA ILE A 8 18.27 -2.88 -7.04
C ILE A 8 18.14 -4.35 -6.61
N ALA A 9 18.30 -4.62 -5.32
CA ALA A 9 18.06 -5.91 -4.72
C ALA A 9 16.60 -6.06 -4.31
N GLY A 10 15.89 -6.98 -4.95
CA GLY A 10 14.47 -7.26 -4.78
C GLY A 10 13.57 -6.60 -5.85
N ALA A 11 12.83 -7.44 -6.60
CA ALA A 11 11.82 -7.00 -7.56
C ALA A 11 10.40 -7.05 -6.97
N GLY A 12 10.25 -6.71 -5.69
CA GLY A 12 8.95 -6.36 -5.13
C GLY A 12 8.45 -5.06 -5.74
N HIS A 13 7.15 -4.76 -5.57
CA HIS A 13 6.54 -3.56 -6.17
C HIS A 13 7.29 -2.26 -5.81
N ASN A 14 7.87 -2.14 -4.60
CA ASN A 14 8.67 -0.97 -4.20
C ASN A 14 9.99 -0.88 -4.97
N GLY A 15 10.69 -1.99 -5.18
CA GLY A 15 11.91 -2.03 -5.99
C GLY A 15 11.62 -1.74 -7.47
N LEU A 16 10.53 -2.28 -7.99
CA LEU A 16 10.11 -2.06 -9.38
C LEU A 16 9.71 -0.62 -9.65
N ILE A 17 8.94 0.03 -8.76
CA ILE A 17 8.58 1.44 -8.96
C ILE A 17 9.81 2.35 -8.88
N CYS A 18 10.74 2.06 -7.94
CA CYS A 18 12.01 2.77 -7.87
C CYS A 18 12.80 2.61 -9.18
N ALA A 19 12.94 1.38 -9.69
CA ALA A 19 13.60 1.12 -10.97
C ALA A 19 12.94 1.88 -12.12
N ALA A 20 11.61 1.81 -12.23
CA ALA A 20 10.86 2.48 -13.30
C ALA A 20 11.05 4.00 -13.27
N MET A 21 11.10 4.61 -12.08
CA MET A 21 11.34 6.04 -11.93
C MET A 21 12.79 6.42 -12.29
N LEU A 22 13.77 5.62 -11.90
CA LEU A 22 15.18 5.81 -12.28
C LEU A 22 15.37 5.72 -13.80
N VAL A 23 14.78 4.69 -14.40
CA VAL A 23 14.81 4.48 -15.87
C VAL A 23 14.12 5.62 -16.60
N LYS A 24 12.99 6.12 -16.13
CA LYS A 24 12.31 7.30 -16.67
C LYS A 24 13.22 8.54 -16.68
N ASN A 25 14.16 8.61 -15.75
CA ASN A 25 15.13 9.68 -15.65
C ASN A 25 16.47 9.37 -16.37
N GLY A 26 16.50 8.36 -17.23
CA GLY A 26 17.64 8.06 -18.12
C GLY A 26 18.74 7.20 -17.48
N LEU A 27 18.53 6.64 -16.28
CA LEU A 27 19.50 5.76 -15.64
C LEU A 27 19.34 4.32 -16.13
N LYS A 28 20.45 3.61 -16.30
CA LYS A 28 20.46 2.20 -16.63
C LYS A 28 20.46 1.35 -15.34
N VAL A 29 19.40 0.57 -15.16
CA VAL A 29 19.12 -0.14 -13.90
C VAL A 29 19.17 -1.66 -14.10
N LEU A 30 19.73 -2.36 -13.11
CA LEU A 30 19.61 -3.81 -12.96
C LEU A 30 18.80 -4.11 -11.71
N VAL A 31 17.65 -4.78 -11.88
CA VAL A 31 16.86 -5.31 -10.76
C VAL A 31 17.13 -6.79 -10.60
N LEU A 32 17.37 -7.24 -9.38
CA LEU A 32 17.67 -8.62 -9.03
C LEU A 32 16.57 -9.21 -8.16
N GLU A 33 16.02 -10.34 -8.55
CA GLU A 33 14.95 -11.04 -7.83
C GLU A 33 15.32 -12.52 -7.64
N ARG A 34 15.17 -13.01 -6.41
CA ARG A 34 15.48 -14.41 -6.08
C ARG A 34 14.49 -15.42 -6.69
N ASN A 35 13.22 -15.05 -6.77
CA ASN A 35 12.18 -15.90 -7.36
C ASN A 35 12.21 -15.84 -8.90
N GLU A 36 11.54 -16.80 -9.54
CA GLU A 36 11.33 -16.81 -10.98
C GLU A 36 10.29 -15.78 -11.45
N TRP A 37 9.68 -15.05 -10.56
CA TRP A 37 8.63 -14.05 -10.79
C TRP A 37 8.89 -12.77 -9.99
N VAL A 38 8.33 -11.68 -10.47
CA VAL A 38 8.41 -10.37 -9.81
C VAL A 38 7.15 -10.05 -9.00
N GLY A 39 7.18 -8.98 -8.21
CA GLY A 39 6.01 -8.37 -7.58
C GLY A 39 6.02 -8.39 -6.06
N GLY A 40 6.73 -9.33 -5.42
CA GLY A 40 6.72 -9.43 -3.96
C GLY A 40 5.32 -9.65 -3.41
N GLY A 41 4.74 -8.65 -2.72
CA GLY A 41 3.36 -8.68 -2.22
C GLY A 41 2.30 -8.26 -3.26
N VAL A 42 2.68 -7.91 -4.49
CA VAL A 42 1.80 -7.52 -5.59
C VAL A 42 2.02 -8.46 -6.77
N LEU A 43 1.45 -9.65 -6.67
CA LEU A 43 1.60 -10.72 -7.65
C LEU A 43 0.31 -11.51 -7.83
N THR A 44 0.16 -12.11 -9.01
CA THR A 44 -0.96 -12.99 -9.36
C THR A 44 -0.41 -14.31 -9.83
N ARG A 45 -0.88 -15.43 -9.28
CA ARG A 45 -0.38 -16.77 -9.58
C ARG A 45 -1.46 -17.84 -9.56
N GLU A 46 -1.21 -18.93 -10.26
CA GLU A 46 -1.97 -20.14 -10.11
C GLU A 46 -1.54 -20.88 -8.84
N LEU A 47 -2.39 -20.87 -7.82
CA LEU A 47 -2.08 -21.44 -6.49
C LEU A 47 -2.87 -22.70 -6.18
N THR A 48 -3.96 -22.96 -6.91
CA THR A 48 -4.84 -24.11 -6.67
C THR A 48 -4.82 -25.07 -7.85
N LEU A 49 -5.64 -24.83 -8.82
CA LEU A 49 -5.71 -25.64 -10.05
C LEU A 49 -5.14 -24.86 -11.24
N PRO A 50 -4.62 -25.55 -12.26
CA PRO A 50 -4.17 -24.90 -13.48
C PRO A 50 -5.27 -24.02 -14.10
N GLY A 51 -4.92 -22.80 -14.52
CA GLY A 51 -5.84 -21.84 -15.09
C GLY A 51 -6.54 -20.94 -14.05
N PHE A 52 -6.50 -21.27 -12.75
CA PHE A 52 -7.11 -20.46 -11.70
C PHE A 52 -6.08 -19.51 -11.06
N LYS A 53 -6.18 -18.26 -11.41
CA LYS A 53 -5.28 -17.20 -10.92
C LYS A 53 -5.80 -16.60 -9.63
N HIS A 54 -4.89 -16.32 -8.70
CA HIS A 54 -5.16 -15.75 -7.38
C HIS A 54 -4.16 -14.63 -7.07
N ASP A 55 -4.62 -13.63 -6.35
CA ASP A 55 -3.79 -12.64 -5.68
C ASP A 55 -3.59 -13.08 -4.22
N PRO A 56 -2.43 -13.67 -3.86
CA PRO A 56 -2.24 -14.25 -2.52
C PRO A 56 -2.07 -13.21 -1.42
N PHE A 57 -1.86 -11.95 -1.79
CA PHE A 57 -1.62 -10.85 -0.87
C PHE A 57 -2.55 -9.66 -1.19
N GLY A 58 -2.00 -8.57 -1.74
CA GLY A 58 -2.79 -7.39 -2.10
C GLY A 58 -3.58 -7.59 -3.38
N SER A 59 -4.91 -7.56 -3.29
CA SER A 59 -5.80 -7.64 -4.46
C SER A 59 -6.44 -6.30 -4.82
N SER A 60 -6.49 -5.37 -3.87
CA SER A 60 -7.17 -4.09 -4.01
C SER A 60 -6.20 -2.93 -3.89
N HIS A 61 -6.26 -2.03 -4.86
CA HIS A 61 -5.40 -0.86 -4.95
C HIS A 61 -6.23 0.41 -4.77
N VAL A 62 -6.06 1.11 -3.64
CA VAL A 62 -6.75 2.37 -3.34
C VAL A 62 -5.76 3.54 -3.42
N TRP A 63 -4.77 3.56 -2.55
CA TRP A 63 -3.91 4.72 -2.35
C TRP A 63 -2.83 4.93 -3.41
N ILE A 64 -2.49 3.91 -4.20
CA ILE A 64 -1.52 4.05 -5.28
C ILE A 64 -1.92 5.16 -6.26
N HIS A 65 -3.24 5.33 -6.48
CA HIS A 65 -3.77 6.35 -7.38
C HIS A 65 -3.61 7.78 -6.86
N LEU A 66 -3.30 7.94 -5.56
CA LEU A 66 -3.04 9.24 -4.94
C LEU A 66 -1.56 9.64 -5.02
N ASN A 67 -0.67 8.68 -5.33
CA ASN A 67 0.75 8.94 -5.43
C ASN A 67 1.06 9.74 -6.71
N PRO A 68 1.59 10.98 -6.61
CA PRO A 68 1.82 11.84 -7.76
C PRO A 68 2.87 11.28 -8.74
N ASP A 69 3.83 10.50 -8.24
CA ASP A 69 4.86 9.91 -9.09
C ASP A 69 4.33 8.69 -9.84
N PHE A 70 3.46 7.90 -9.21
CA PHE A 70 2.72 6.85 -9.92
C PHE A 70 1.84 7.43 -11.02
N GLN A 71 1.14 8.53 -10.77
CA GLN A 71 0.31 9.19 -11.79
C GLN A 71 1.13 9.67 -13.00
N LYS A 72 2.35 10.13 -12.79
CA LYS A 72 3.28 10.50 -13.89
C LYS A 72 3.79 9.28 -14.67
N LEU A 73 3.89 8.13 -14.02
CA LEU A 73 4.37 6.88 -14.64
C LEU A 73 3.26 6.08 -15.30
N ARG A 74 2.04 6.16 -14.77
CA ARG A 74 0.87 5.38 -15.19
C ARG A 74 0.64 5.34 -16.70
N PRO A 75 0.70 6.45 -17.48
CA PRO A 75 0.50 6.39 -18.93
C PRO A 75 1.51 5.51 -19.67
N GLU A 76 2.73 5.38 -19.14
CA GLU A 76 3.73 4.48 -19.69
C GLU A 76 3.40 3.02 -19.36
N LEU A 77 3.02 2.75 -18.10
CA LEU A 77 2.63 1.40 -17.69
C LEU A 77 1.38 0.88 -18.43
N GLU A 78 0.45 1.77 -18.78
CA GLU A 78 -0.73 1.43 -19.59
C GLU A 78 -0.35 0.96 -20.99
N LYS A 79 0.69 1.52 -21.61
CA LYS A 79 1.27 1.02 -22.87
C LYS A 79 1.91 -0.37 -22.72
N HIS A 80 2.28 -0.74 -21.50
CA HIS A 80 2.85 -2.03 -21.13
C HIS A 80 1.83 -3.00 -20.49
N GLY A 81 0.53 -2.76 -20.72
CA GLY A 81 -0.54 -3.69 -20.37
C GLY A 81 -1.21 -3.45 -19.02
N LEU A 82 -0.86 -2.39 -18.28
CA LEU A 82 -1.58 -2.04 -17.06
C LEU A 82 -2.96 -1.46 -17.41
N LYS A 83 -4.01 -2.08 -16.89
CA LYS A 83 -5.36 -1.56 -17.00
C LYS A 83 -6.08 -1.78 -15.68
N TYR A 84 -6.61 -0.72 -15.10
CA TYR A 84 -7.38 -0.81 -13.86
C TYR A 84 -8.88 -0.92 -14.13
N ILE A 85 -9.51 -1.81 -13.37
CA ILE A 85 -10.97 -1.93 -13.26
C ILE A 85 -11.36 -1.29 -11.94
N TYR A 86 -12.33 -0.38 -11.97
CA TYR A 86 -12.87 0.29 -10.80
C TYR A 86 -14.24 -0.29 -10.48
N SER A 87 -14.55 -0.39 -9.18
CA SER A 87 -15.91 -0.70 -8.76
C SER A 87 -16.82 0.49 -9.05
N ASP A 88 -17.95 0.26 -9.70
CA ASP A 88 -18.88 1.34 -10.09
C ASP A 88 -19.63 1.89 -8.88
N ASP A 89 -20.23 1.04 -8.06
CA ASP A 89 -21.08 1.45 -6.93
C ASP A 89 -20.73 0.70 -5.63
N HIS A 90 -20.69 -0.64 -5.68
CA HIS A 90 -20.39 -1.48 -4.52
C HIS A 90 -18.88 -1.62 -4.33
N ILE A 91 -18.37 -1.28 -3.16
CA ILE A 91 -16.94 -1.41 -2.87
C ILE A 91 -16.67 -2.74 -2.18
N THR A 92 -17.39 -3.02 -1.09
CA THR A 92 -17.25 -4.26 -0.33
C THR A 92 -18.51 -4.55 0.47
N GLY A 93 -18.66 -5.80 0.94
CA GLY A 93 -19.74 -6.24 1.80
C GLY A 93 -19.20 -6.88 3.08
N HIS A 94 -19.85 -6.59 4.19
CA HIS A 94 -19.61 -7.22 5.48
C HIS A 94 -20.85 -8.05 5.85
N PRO A 95 -20.81 -9.37 5.59
CA PRO A 95 -21.97 -10.23 5.83
C PRO A 95 -22.27 -10.35 7.33
N ASN A 96 -23.55 -10.45 7.65
CA ASN A 96 -23.94 -10.79 9.01
C ASN A 96 -23.66 -12.28 9.27
N LYS A 97 -23.07 -12.58 10.41
CA LYS A 97 -22.81 -13.97 10.83
C LYS A 97 -24.09 -14.77 11.12
N TYR A 98 -25.12 -14.07 11.55
CA TYR A 98 -26.39 -14.64 11.92
C TYR A 98 -27.45 -14.36 10.81
N GLU A 99 -28.67 -14.09 11.18
CA GLU A 99 -29.71 -13.69 10.24
C GLU A 99 -29.76 -12.16 10.12
N GLY A 100 -30.00 -11.65 8.91
CA GLY A 100 -30.12 -10.24 8.62
C GLY A 100 -29.27 -9.78 7.43
N PRO A 101 -29.48 -8.56 6.97
CA PRO A 101 -28.73 -8.00 5.87
C PRO A 101 -27.27 -7.76 6.26
N GLY A 102 -26.36 -7.81 5.28
CA GLY A 102 -24.98 -7.38 5.49
C GLY A 102 -24.85 -5.86 5.43
N ILE A 103 -23.79 -5.30 6.01
CA ILE A 103 -23.42 -3.90 5.76
C ILE A 103 -22.66 -3.85 4.43
N ILE A 104 -23.16 -3.04 3.51
CA ILE A 104 -22.56 -2.84 2.19
C ILE A 104 -21.94 -1.46 2.14
N VAL A 105 -20.68 -1.40 1.76
CA VAL A 105 -19.95 -0.16 1.51
C VAL A 105 -20.10 0.20 0.05
N TYR A 106 -20.73 1.33 -0.19
CA TYR A 106 -20.89 1.94 -1.50
C TYR A 106 -19.90 3.10 -1.68
N LYS A 107 -19.65 3.49 -2.91
CA LYS A 107 -18.92 4.74 -3.18
C LYS A 107 -19.68 5.95 -2.62
N ASP A 108 -21.00 5.93 -2.75
CA ASP A 108 -21.89 6.87 -2.07
C ASP A 108 -21.99 6.52 -0.58
N VAL A 109 -21.50 7.42 0.27
CA VAL A 109 -21.50 7.23 1.72
C VAL A 109 -22.92 7.20 2.30
N ASP A 110 -23.89 7.89 1.69
CA ASP A 110 -25.28 7.90 2.19
C ASP A 110 -25.94 6.54 2.01
N LYS A 111 -25.71 5.87 0.89
CA LYS A 111 -26.15 4.48 0.70
C LYS A 111 -25.51 3.52 1.72
N THR A 112 -24.24 3.73 2.09
CA THR A 112 -23.60 2.94 3.16
C THR A 112 -24.26 3.21 4.50
N CYS A 113 -24.55 4.48 4.81
CA CYS A 113 -25.26 4.87 6.03
C CYS A 113 -26.64 4.24 6.11
N ASP A 114 -27.37 4.11 5.00
CA ASP A 114 -28.66 3.42 4.97
C ASP A 114 -28.54 1.96 5.42
N THR A 115 -27.51 1.23 4.97
CA THR A 115 -27.29 -0.16 5.41
C THR A 115 -26.88 -0.26 6.88
N ILE A 116 -26.13 0.72 7.41
CA ILE A 116 -25.77 0.80 8.84
C ILE A 116 -27.02 1.15 9.67
N ALA A 117 -27.89 2.03 9.16
CA ALA A 117 -29.10 2.48 9.85
C ALA A 117 -30.12 1.35 10.08
N GLU A 118 -30.07 0.25 9.32
CA GLU A 118 -30.86 -0.94 9.58
C GLU A 118 -30.50 -1.58 10.94
N TYR A 119 -29.30 -1.35 11.45
CA TYR A 119 -28.82 -1.82 12.75
C TYR A 119 -28.87 -0.73 13.82
N SER A 120 -28.41 0.47 13.51
CA SER A 120 -28.43 1.65 14.40
C SER A 120 -28.37 2.95 13.60
N LYS A 121 -29.41 3.76 13.74
CA LYS A 121 -29.43 5.11 13.15
C LYS A 121 -28.34 6.02 13.75
N LYS A 122 -28.05 5.85 15.03
CA LYS A 122 -27.00 6.60 15.71
C LYS A 122 -25.62 6.26 15.16
N ASP A 123 -25.37 4.99 14.90
CA ASP A 123 -24.10 4.54 14.32
C ASP A 123 -23.93 5.03 12.88
N ALA A 124 -25.01 5.07 12.10
CA ALA A 124 -25.00 5.64 10.76
C ALA A 124 -24.65 7.13 10.76
N ILE A 125 -25.21 7.90 11.70
CA ILE A 125 -24.86 9.32 11.87
C ILE A 125 -23.38 9.46 12.22
N ARG A 126 -22.88 8.68 13.19
CA ARG A 126 -21.46 8.74 13.60
C ARG A 126 -20.53 8.34 12.46
N TYR A 127 -20.88 7.35 11.67
CA TYR A 127 -20.13 6.96 10.47
C TYR A 127 -20.01 8.12 9.47
N LYS A 128 -21.12 8.82 9.22
CA LYS A 128 -21.14 9.99 8.33
C LYS A 128 -20.30 11.15 8.87
N GLU A 129 -20.29 11.37 10.19
CA GLU A 129 -19.43 12.39 10.82
C GLU A 129 -17.96 12.10 10.57
N ILE A 130 -17.49 10.86 10.79
CA ILE A 130 -16.11 10.45 10.52
C ILE A 130 -15.74 10.67 9.04
N TYR A 131 -16.65 10.35 8.13
CA TYR A 131 -16.44 10.61 6.70
C TYR A 131 -16.27 12.12 6.41
N ASN A 132 -17.10 12.97 7.00
CA ASN A 132 -17.02 14.42 6.82
C ASN A 132 -15.74 15.00 7.42
N GLU A 133 -15.36 14.55 8.62
CA GLU A 133 -14.12 14.94 9.29
C GLU A 133 -12.88 14.64 8.42
N PHE A 134 -12.87 13.52 7.69
CA PHE A 134 -11.79 13.23 6.75
C PHE A 134 -11.77 14.20 5.57
N GLY A 135 -12.94 14.59 5.04
CA GLY A 135 -13.06 15.56 3.96
C GLY A 135 -12.33 16.87 4.24
N GLU A 136 -12.28 17.29 5.50
CA GLU A 136 -11.58 18.49 5.93
C GLU A 136 -10.05 18.36 5.97
N ILE A 137 -9.54 17.15 6.20
CA ILE A 137 -8.11 16.90 6.42
C ILE A 137 -7.43 16.14 5.28
N GLN A 138 -8.17 15.62 4.30
CA GLN A 138 -7.68 14.68 3.29
C GLN A 138 -6.44 15.21 2.54
N ASP A 139 -6.41 16.47 2.16
CA ASP A 139 -5.28 17.05 1.43
C ASP A 139 -3.98 17.03 2.24
N GLY A 140 -4.09 17.30 3.54
CA GLY A 140 -2.96 17.21 4.47
C GLY A 140 -2.48 15.76 4.65
N VAL A 141 -3.42 14.83 4.79
CA VAL A 141 -3.12 13.40 4.92
C VAL A 141 -2.42 12.87 3.67
N ILE A 142 -2.97 13.15 2.48
CA ILE A 142 -2.39 12.72 1.20
C ILE A 142 -0.99 13.28 1.02
N LYS A 143 -0.79 14.58 1.23
CA LYS A 143 0.52 15.21 1.16
C LYS A 143 1.51 14.57 2.13
N GLY A 144 1.09 14.30 3.37
CA GLY A 144 1.92 13.67 4.39
C GLY A 144 2.31 12.23 4.05
N MET A 145 1.41 11.45 3.43
CA MET A 145 1.66 10.05 3.04
C MET A 145 2.80 9.91 2.00
N PHE A 146 2.96 10.89 1.12
CA PHE A 146 3.95 10.87 0.03
C PHE A 146 5.11 11.86 0.23
N ALA A 147 5.18 12.49 1.41
CA ALA A 147 6.30 13.34 1.78
C ALA A 147 7.43 12.53 2.44
N PRO A 148 8.67 13.05 2.42
CA PRO A 148 9.72 12.49 3.27
C PRO A 148 9.29 12.47 4.75
N PRO A 149 9.78 11.51 5.55
CA PRO A 149 9.46 11.43 6.97
C PRO A 149 9.75 12.77 7.69
N SER A 150 8.78 13.26 8.43
CA SER A 150 8.89 14.48 9.23
C SER A 150 8.82 14.15 10.72
N PRO A 151 9.37 15.01 11.61
CA PRO A 151 9.22 14.84 13.04
C PRO A 151 7.76 14.76 13.45
N PRO A 152 7.37 13.81 14.33
CA PRO A 152 5.97 13.68 14.80
C PRO A 152 5.43 14.97 15.45
N SER A 153 6.31 15.82 15.99
CA SER A 153 5.93 17.12 16.56
C SER A 153 5.17 18.03 15.58
N TYR A 154 5.41 17.92 14.27
CA TYR A 154 4.67 18.71 13.29
C TYR A 154 3.18 18.33 13.23
N LEU A 155 2.88 17.04 13.34
CA LEU A 155 1.50 16.58 13.45
C LEU A 155 0.84 17.10 14.72
N TYR A 156 1.51 16.97 15.86
CA TYR A 156 1.00 17.44 17.15
C TYR A 156 0.76 18.94 17.15
N GLN A 157 1.72 19.75 16.69
CA GLN A 157 1.57 21.20 16.61
C GLN A 157 0.38 21.61 15.73
N GLY A 158 0.13 20.88 14.62
CA GLY A 158 -1.03 21.14 13.76
C GLY A 158 -2.36 20.85 14.45
N LEU A 159 -2.41 19.83 15.32
CA LEU A 159 -3.62 19.41 16.03
C LEU A 159 -3.86 20.19 17.33
N GLU A 160 -2.82 20.67 17.98
CA GLU A 160 -2.94 21.39 19.29
C GLU A 160 -3.60 22.77 19.18
N ASN A 161 -3.74 23.33 17.98
CA ASN A 161 -4.19 24.70 17.76
C ASN A 161 -5.72 24.92 17.89
N ASN A 162 -6.51 23.85 18.00
CA ASN A 162 -7.96 23.94 18.14
C ASN A 162 -8.55 22.77 18.95
N PRO A 163 -9.76 22.93 19.54
CA PRO A 163 -10.38 21.91 20.37
C PRO A 163 -10.65 20.58 19.62
N GLU A 164 -11.07 20.66 18.36
CA GLU A 164 -11.34 19.48 17.52
C GLU A 164 -10.05 18.69 17.25
N GLY A 165 -8.95 19.40 17.02
CA GLY A 165 -7.63 18.81 16.85
C GLY A 165 -7.12 18.12 18.12
N LEU A 166 -7.35 18.71 19.30
CA LEU A 166 -7.03 18.10 20.60
C LEU A 166 -7.84 16.82 20.83
N GLN A 167 -9.13 16.82 20.51
CA GLN A 167 -9.95 15.61 20.60
C GLN A 167 -9.44 14.52 19.64
N ARG A 168 -9.11 14.89 18.41
CA ARG A 168 -8.54 13.96 17.41
C ARG A 168 -7.19 13.39 17.87
N LEU A 169 -6.34 14.22 18.48
CA LEU A 169 -5.07 13.78 19.05
C LEU A 169 -5.28 12.75 20.18
N ARG A 170 -6.28 12.97 21.02
CA ARG A 170 -6.68 12.02 22.07
C ARG A 170 -7.17 10.71 21.45
N ASP A 171 -8.03 10.78 20.43
CA ASP A 171 -8.57 9.61 19.76
C ASP A 171 -7.47 8.79 19.07
N TYR A 172 -6.45 9.44 18.51
CA TYR A 172 -5.30 8.77 17.91
C TYR A 172 -4.48 7.92 18.91
N GLN A 173 -4.55 8.21 20.20
CA GLN A 173 -3.89 7.39 21.23
C GLN A 173 -4.70 6.15 21.62
N LEU A 174 -5.98 6.09 21.28
CA LEU A 174 -6.84 4.96 21.60
C LEU A 174 -6.43 3.71 20.78
N SER A 175 -6.76 2.54 21.31
CA SER A 175 -6.83 1.35 20.49
C SER A 175 -8.07 1.38 19.58
N SER A 176 -8.01 0.66 18.48
CA SER A 176 -9.15 0.50 17.57
C SER A 176 -10.39 -0.01 18.30
N ARG A 177 -10.22 -0.94 19.25
CA ARG A 177 -11.32 -1.44 20.08
C ARG A 177 -11.92 -0.33 20.95
N GLN A 178 -11.09 0.43 21.67
CA GLN A 178 -11.59 1.51 22.53
C GLN A 178 -12.32 2.58 21.71
N PHE A 179 -11.75 2.99 20.58
CA PHE A 179 -12.39 3.94 19.68
C PHE A 179 -13.76 3.42 19.21
N THR A 180 -13.83 2.18 18.75
CA THR A 180 -15.07 1.56 18.27
C THR A 180 -16.13 1.49 19.38
N LEU A 181 -15.77 1.05 20.58
CA LEU A 181 -16.71 0.98 21.71
C LEU A 181 -17.22 2.36 22.14
N ASN A 182 -16.40 3.40 22.06
CA ASN A 182 -16.77 4.76 22.44
C ASN A 182 -17.70 5.44 21.41
N ASN A 183 -17.60 5.05 20.13
CA ASN A 183 -18.29 5.75 19.04
C ASN A 183 -19.51 5.01 18.49
N PHE A 184 -19.61 3.69 18.64
CA PHE A 184 -20.67 2.86 18.05
C PHE A 184 -21.35 2.00 19.12
N GLU A 185 -22.66 1.78 18.98
CA GLU A 185 -23.46 1.06 19.99
C GLU A 185 -23.86 -0.37 19.55
N ASN A 186 -24.04 -0.60 18.23
CA ASN A 186 -24.45 -1.91 17.73
C ASN A 186 -23.25 -2.82 17.49
N ASP A 187 -23.30 -4.05 17.97
CA ASP A 187 -22.16 -4.99 17.90
C ASP A 187 -21.83 -5.44 16.47
N HIS A 188 -22.83 -5.50 15.57
CA HIS A 188 -22.57 -5.83 14.17
C HIS A 188 -21.84 -4.68 13.46
N VAL A 189 -22.25 -3.43 13.73
CA VAL A 189 -21.56 -2.23 13.25
C VAL A 189 -20.15 -2.17 13.82
N ARG A 190 -19.98 -2.45 15.11
CA ARG A 190 -18.66 -2.53 15.76
C ARG A 190 -17.74 -3.56 15.09
N ALA A 191 -18.28 -4.74 14.75
CA ALA A 191 -17.51 -5.78 14.05
C ALA A 191 -17.09 -5.33 12.66
N PHE A 192 -17.98 -4.67 11.91
CA PHE A 192 -17.70 -4.08 10.62
C PHE A 192 -16.56 -3.04 10.71
N ILE A 193 -16.66 -2.10 11.64
CA ILE A 193 -15.65 -1.05 11.86
C ILE A 193 -14.29 -1.66 12.25
N LEU A 194 -14.27 -2.63 13.19
CA LEU A 194 -13.04 -3.30 13.61
C LEU A 194 -12.39 -4.11 12.48
N GLY A 195 -13.18 -4.67 11.55
CA GLY A 195 -12.65 -5.34 10.36
C GLY A 195 -11.74 -4.42 9.53
N TRP A 196 -12.11 -3.16 9.39
CA TRP A 196 -11.29 -2.15 8.72
C TRP A 196 -10.03 -1.77 9.50
N ALA A 197 -10.12 -1.69 10.81
CA ALA A 197 -8.96 -1.38 11.65
C ALA A 197 -7.87 -2.46 11.58
N MET A 198 -8.25 -3.69 11.25
CA MET A 198 -7.31 -4.79 11.09
C MET A 198 -6.65 -4.84 9.70
N ALA A 199 -7.10 -4.03 8.75
CA ALA A 199 -6.51 -3.98 7.40
C ALA A 199 -5.00 -3.67 7.40
N PRO A 200 -4.46 -2.80 8.29
CA PRO A 200 -3.01 -2.61 8.44
C PRO A 200 -2.30 -3.74 9.21
N GLN A 201 -2.96 -4.87 9.47
CA GLN A 201 -2.42 -6.01 10.25
C GLN A 201 -2.05 -5.65 11.69
N THR A 202 -2.79 -4.73 12.31
CA THR A 202 -2.64 -4.35 13.71
C THR A 202 -3.63 -5.08 14.60
N LEU A 203 -3.25 -5.30 15.87
CA LEU A 203 -4.18 -5.86 16.85
C LEU A 203 -5.18 -4.80 17.32
N PRO A 204 -6.47 -5.13 17.46
CA PRO A 204 -7.50 -4.16 17.84
C PRO A 204 -7.30 -3.55 19.25
N ASP A 205 -6.54 -4.19 20.11
CA ASP A 205 -6.22 -3.71 21.47
C ASP A 205 -4.92 -2.90 21.54
N GLN A 206 -4.16 -2.82 20.45
CA GLN A 206 -2.92 -2.06 20.40
C GLN A 206 -3.21 -0.55 20.42
N LEU A 207 -2.56 0.17 21.32
CA LEU A 207 -2.69 1.64 21.42
C LEU A 207 -2.17 2.33 20.15
N GLY A 208 -2.78 3.45 19.78
CA GLY A 208 -2.41 4.24 18.61
C GLY A 208 -2.98 3.71 17.28
N THR A 209 -3.78 2.64 17.30
CA THR A 209 -4.35 2.06 16.08
C THR A 209 -5.64 2.72 15.61
N ALA A 210 -6.29 3.52 16.47
CA ALA A 210 -7.54 4.22 16.13
C ALA A 210 -7.38 5.27 15.03
N GLN A 211 -6.20 5.85 14.84
CA GLN A 211 -5.95 6.80 13.76
C GLN A 211 -6.31 6.25 12.37
N GLY A 212 -6.21 4.94 12.18
CA GLY A 212 -6.58 4.28 10.93
C GLY A 212 -8.04 4.50 10.53
N PHE A 213 -8.96 4.69 11.47
CA PHE A 213 -10.37 4.92 11.16
C PHE A 213 -10.61 6.26 10.47
N TYR A 214 -9.85 7.28 10.85
CA TYR A 214 -9.96 8.61 10.24
C TYR A 214 -9.40 8.67 8.81
N VAL A 215 -8.72 7.63 8.36
CA VAL A 215 -8.11 7.57 7.03
C VAL A 215 -8.67 6.42 6.20
N MET A 216 -8.68 5.20 6.75
CA MET A 216 -9.02 3.99 5.98
C MET A 216 -10.47 3.97 5.51
N ILE A 217 -11.42 4.17 6.42
CA ILE A 217 -12.85 4.10 6.10
C ILE A 217 -13.26 5.20 5.13
N PRO A 218 -12.96 6.48 5.39
CA PRO A 218 -13.38 7.54 4.48
C PRO A 218 -12.68 7.48 3.12
N SER A 219 -11.41 7.10 3.08
CA SER A 219 -10.65 7.07 1.83
C SER A 219 -11.26 6.14 0.78
N ILE A 220 -11.92 5.07 1.20
CA ILE A 220 -12.60 4.14 0.29
C ILE A 220 -13.74 4.83 -0.45
N HIS A 221 -14.52 5.66 0.23
CA HIS A 221 -15.61 6.41 -0.40
C HIS A 221 -15.08 7.48 -1.36
N TYR A 222 -14.03 8.20 -0.96
CA TYR A 222 -13.45 9.28 -1.78
C TYR A 222 -12.74 8.75 -3.02
N PHE A 223 -11.98 7.66 -2.91
CA PHE A 223 -11.08 7.21 -3.96
C PHE A 223 -11.53 5.92 -4.65
N GLY A 224 -12.51 5.23 -4.06
CA GLY A 224 -12.99 3.94 -4.55
C GLY A 224 -11.95 2.83 -4.37
N GLN A 225 -12.25 1.69 -4.95
CA GLN A 225 -11.40 0.52 -4.97
C GLN A 225 -11.15 0.10 -6.41
N SER A 226 -9.94 -0.32 -6.71
CA SER A 226 -9.58 -0.76 -8.05
C SER A 226 -8.72 -2.03 -8.02
N ILE A 227 -8.80 -2.78 -9.09
CA ILE A 227 -8.01 -4.00 -9.30
C ILE A 227 -7.45 -3.95 -10.72
N PRO A 228 -6.17 -4.29 -10.96
CA PRO A 228 -5.67 -4.46 -12.31
C PRO A 228 -6.40 -5.61 -13.03
N GLU A 229 -6.78 -5.39 -14.27
CA GLU A 229 -7.33 -6.46 -15.13
C GLU A 229 -6.30 -7.58 -15.27
N GLY A 230 -6.68 -8.80 -14.92
CA GLY A 230 -5.77 -9.95 -14.85
C GLY A 230 -5.10 -10.18 -13.51
N GLY A 231 -5.42 -9.35 -12.48
CA GLY A 231 -4.95 -9.44 -11.11
C GLY A 231 -3.84 -8.45 -10.76
N SER A 232 -3.53 -8.34 -9.47
CA SER A 232 -2.54 -7.39 -8.93
C SER A 232 -1.17 -7.48 -9.57
N GLY A 233 -0.75 -8.69 -9.95
CA GLY A 233 0.53 -8.95 -10.60
C GLY A 233 0.74 -8.16 -11.89
N MET A 234 -0.34 -7.74 -12.57
CA MET A 234 -0.24 -6.93 -13.79
C MET A 234 0.43 -5.57 -13.55
N LEU A 235 0.33 -5.00 -12.34
CA LEU A 235 1.10 -3.81 -12.00
C LEU A 235 2.60 -4.12 -12.03
N SER A 236 3.03 -5.22 -11.44
CA SER A 236 4.45 -5.60 -11.37
C SER A 236 5.00 -6.00 -12.74
N GLU A 237 4.24 -6.74 -13.52
CA GLU A 237 4.62 -7.16 -14.87
C GLU A 237 4.70 -5.96 -15.83
N SER A 238 3.80 -4.99 -15.74
CA SER A 238 3.86 -3.78 -16.56
C SER A 238 5.09 -2.93 -16.22
N MET A 239 5.46 -2.81 -14.94
CA MET A 239 6.69 -2.15 -14.52
C MET A 239 7.93 -2.86 -15.06
N LYS A 240 8.00 -4.19 -14.94
CA LYS A 240 9.08 -4.99 -15.50
C LYS A 240 9.20 -4.76 -17.01
N SER A 241 8.10 -4.91 -17.74
CA SER A 241 8.05 -4.70 -19.20
C SER A 241 8.54 -3.29 -19.60
N TYR A 242 8.10 -2.26 -18.87
CA TYR A 242 8.54 -0.89 -19.09
C TYR A 242 10.06 -0.72 -18.85
N ILE A 243 10.59 -1.24 -17.73
CA ILE A 243 12.00 -1.17 -17.39
C ILE A 243 12.86 -1.82 -18.48
N GLU A 244 12.46 -3.00 -18.96
CA GLU A 244 13.19 -3.74 -19.99
C GLU A 244 13.10 -3.05 -21.36
N ALA A 245 11.96 -2.48 -21.72
CA ALA A 245 11.79 -1.73 -22.97
C ALA A 245 12.69 -0.47 -23.04
N GLN A 246 13.10 0.08 -21.88
CA GLN A 246 14.04 1.21 -21.81
C GLN A 246 15.52 0.76 -21.76
N GLY A 247 15.84 -0.51 -22.04
CA GLY A 247 17.21 -1.01 -22.11
C GLY A 247 17.85 -1.35 -20.74
N SER A 248 17.07 -1.33 -19.67
CA SER A 248 17.43 -1.84 -18.36
C SER A 248 17.10 -3.34 -18.24
N LYS A 249 17.41 -3.98 -17.11
CA LYS A 249 17.20 -5.42 -16.98
C LYS A 249 16.55 -5.78 -15.63
N VAL A 250 15.60 -6.70 -15.65
CA VAL A 250 15.08 -7.38 -14.47
C VAL A 250 15.49 -8.85 -14.55
N MET A 251 16.33 -9.28 -13.62
CA MET A 251 16.87 -10.64 -13.56
C MET A 251 16.19 -11.41 -12.44
N THR A 252 15.40 -12.41 -12.79
CA THR A 252 14.80 -13.38 -11.86
C THR A 252 15.71 -14.57 -11.63
N GLY A 253 15.46 -15.37 -10.58
CA GLY A 253 16.35 -16.46 -10.19
C GLY A 253 17.73 -15.97 -9.69
N ALA A 254 17.86 -14.69 -9.34
CA ALA A 254 19.10 -14.03 -8.96
C ALA A 254 19.09 -13.61 -7.48
N THR A 255 19.43 -14.53 -6.61
CA THR A 255 19.49 -14.30 -5.16
C THR A 255 20.70 -13.44 -4.80
N VAL A 256 20.45 -12.25 -4.26
CA VAL A 256 21.52 -11.42 -3.66
C VAL A 256 21.91 -12.04 -2.32
N ARG A 257 23.17 -12.46 -2.23
CA ARG A 257 23.74 -13.10 -1.02
C ARG A 257 24.37 -12.08 -0.10
N LYS A 258 25.04 -11.06 -0.68
CA LYS A 258 25.83 -10.10 0.09
C LYS A 258 25.92 -8.76 -0.63
N PHE A 259 25.95 -7.67 0.12
CA PHE A 259 26.35 -6.35 -0.35
C PHE A 259 27.86 -6.20 -0.29
N ILE A 260 28.48 -5.73 -1.35
CA ILE A 260 29.92 -5.52 -1.45
C ILE A 260 30.23 -4.09 -1.03
N THR A 261 30.97 -3.94 0.08
CA THR A 261 31.35 -2.63 0.62
C THR A 261 32.86 -2.43 0.55
N GLU A 262 33.29 -1.26 0.11
CA GLU A 262 34.68 -0.83 0.07
C GLU A 262 34.82 0.58 0.64
N ASN A 263 35.69 0.78 1.61
CA ASN A 263 35.92 2.08 2.26
C ASN A 263 34.62 2.76 2.78
N GLY A 264 33.66 1.96 3.31
CA GLY A 264 32.40 2.45 3.86
C GLY A 264 31.33 2.75 2.80
N GLU A 265 31.58 2.47 1.53
CA GLU A 265 30.64 2.65 0.42
C GLU A 265 30.18 1.30 -0.14
N CYS A 266 28.89 1.15 -0.42
CA CYS A 266 28.35 -0.02 -1.12
C CYS A 266 28.62 0.12 -2.62
N LYS A 267 29.42 -0.78 -3.18
CA LYS A 267 29.84 -0.77 -4.60
C LYS A 267 29.06 -1.74 -5.48
N GLY A 268 28.47 -2.76 -4.89
CA GLY A 268 27.81 -3.82 -5.66
C GLY A 268 27.15 -4.87 -4.79
N VAL A 269 26.82 -5.98 -5.42
CA VAL A 269 26.24 -7.15 -4.78
C VAL A 269 26.95 -8.42 -5.23
N ARG A 270 27.00 -9.43 -4.36
CA ARG A 270 27.37 -10.81 -4.70
C ARG A 270 26.14 -11.67 -4.75
N LEU A 271 25.97 -12.39 -5.84
CA LEU A 271 24.90 -13.36 -6.01
C LEU A 271 25.26 -14.70 -5.31
N GLU A 272 24.24 -15.52 -5.09
CA GLU A 272 24.42 -16.85 -4.48
C GLU A 272 25.29 -17.79 -5.34
N ASN A 273 25.26 -17.63 -6.66
CA ASN A 273 26.13 -18.38 -7.59
C ASN A 273 27.61 -17.92 -7.59
N GLY A 274 27.94 -16.89 -6.80
CA GLY A 274 29.28 -16.34 -6.66
C GLY A 274 29.60 -15.14 -7.55
N ASP A 275 28.74 -14.74 -8.46
CA ASP A 275 28.96 -13.60 -9.35
C ASP A 275 28.92 -12.28 -8.58
N ASP A 276 29.89 -11.41 -8.84
CA ASP A 276 29.96 -10.04 -8.34
C ASP A 276 29.47 -9.05 -9.39
N LEU A 277 28.48 -8.25 -9.02
CA LEU A 277 27.87 -7.22 -9.86
C LEU A 277 28.07 -5.84 -9.22
N PHE A 278 28.61 -4.89 -9.98
CA PHE A 278 28.94 -3.56 -9.49
C PHE A 278 28.04 -2.50 -10.12
N ALA A 279 27.67 -1.47 -9.34
CA ALA A 279 26.94 -0.31 -9.80
C ALA A 279 27.88 0.89 -9.95
N ARG A 280 27.58 1.80 -10.90
CA ARG A 280 28.36 3.04 -11.07
C ARG A 280 28.05 4.06 -9.98
N HIS A 281 26.78 4.16 -9.57
CA HIS A 281 26.31 5.21 -8.66
C HIS A 281 25.81 4.69 -7.33
N ALA A 282 24.91 3.67 -7.33
CA ALA A 282 24.28 3.21 -6.08
C ALA A 282 23.81 1.77 -6.16
N VAL A 283 23.71 1.15 -4.98
CA VAL A 283 22.96 -0.07 -4.75
C VAL A 283 21.77 0.27 -3.86
N VAL A 284 20.59 -0.11 -4.29
CA VAL A 284 19.33 0.07 -3.55
C VAL A 284 18.85 -1.27 -3.03
N SER A 285 18.49 -1.36 -1.76
CA SER A 285 17.86 -2.55 -1.19
C SER A 285 16.35 -2.30 -1.04
N SER A 286 15.55 -3.16 -1.68
CA SER A 286 14.11 -3.28 -1.48
C SER A 286 13.75 -4.51 -0.63
N LEU A 287 14.77 -5.10 0.02
CA LEU A 287 14.63 -6.21 0.95
C LEU A 287 14.19 -5.67 2.32
N ASP A 288 13.71 -6.55 3.19
CA ASP A 288 13.42 -6.14 4.56
C ASP A 288 14.72 -5.75 5.31
N PRO A 289 14.61 -4.93 6.39
CA PRO A 289 15.77 -4.46 7.12
C PRO A 289 16.64 -5.58 7.71
N TYR A 290 16.03 -6.69 8.14
CA TYR A 290 16.78 -7.83 8.66
C TYR A 290 17.68 -8.44 7.58
N GLN A 291 17.11 -8.72 6.41
CA GLN A 291 17.87 -9.25 5.28
C GLN A 291 18.95 -8.28 4.82
N THR A 292 18.64 -6.98 4.79
CA THR A 292 19.60 -5.96 4.36
C THR A 292 20.78 -5.84 5.33
N PHE A 293 20.50 -5.62 6.63
CA PHE A 293 21.52 -5.17 7.58
C PHE A 293 22.12 -6.28 8.46
N LEU A 294 21.41 -7.40 8.66
CA LEU A 294 21.90 -8.48 9.52
C LEU A 294 22.45 -9.69 8.75
N THR A 295 22.03 -9.89 7.50
CA THR A 295 22.49 -11.04 6.70
C THR A 295 23.12 -10.65 5.38
N GLY A 296 22.93 -9.42 4.90
CA GLY A 296 23.40 -8.94 3.60
C GLY A 296 24.75 -8.21 3.62
N PHE A 297 25.30 -7.89 4.79
CA PHE A 297 26.62 -7.25 4.95
C PHE A 297 27.67 -8.15 5.56
#